data_39edbb9c75e4da3e7fcd119745cdab86
#
_entry.id   39edbb9c75e4da3e7fcd119745cdab86
#
_cell.length_a   1.000
_cell.length_b   1.000
_cell.length_c   1.000
_cell.angle_alpha   90.00
_cell.angle_beta   90.00
_cell.angle_gamma   90.00
#
_symmetry.space_group_name_H-M   'P 1'
#
loop_
_entity.id
_entity.type
_entity.pdbx_description
1 polymer ?
#
loop_
_entity_poly.entity_id
_entity_poly.type
_entity_poly.pdbx_seq_one_letter_code
_entity_poly.pdbx_strand_id
1 'polypeptide(L)'
;MKRTMAVLALAAFSTCLLTAQFGLGKIKDKLDAGKSKAKPVSDRAERAAENFQEWTPQEEQEIGEATAAKMIAMFGVIETPALVRYVNLVGQAVAQYAPRQVPYRFGILDSDIVGAFALPGGFIFITKTAIEGMTNEAQLAGALGHEVVHVSERHLEAAIRGKKNSAWAAEEAKAKASSTLAPDYLKKKADAFLQEMFNMRLSRDKEDGSDERGTLMAAQAGYSAGGLLEFLHTLQQVSAKPENQRAFGQLLSTHPSFDERIAHLAPIVAKSAKGGKTLEARFRGAVK
;
A
#
# COMPACT_ATOMS: atom_id res chain seq x y z
N MET A 1 6.44 56.98 -4.90
CA MET A 1 7.65 57.51 -5.58
C MET A 1 8.72 56.42 -5.63
N LYS A 2 9.21 56.18 -6.85
CA LYS A 2 10.51 55.53 -7.28
C LYS A 2 10.70 54.05 -6.95
N ARG A 3 10.60 53.10 -7.89
CA ARG A 3 11.52 52.75 -9.00
C ARG A 3 12.82 52.19 -8.43
N THR A 4 13.37 51.03 -8.74
CA THR A 4 13.79 50.33 -9.97
C THR A 4 14.67 49.19 -9.50
N MET A 5 15.04 48.15 -10.10
CA MET A 5 15.18 47.59 -11.44
C MET A 5 15.88 46.22 -11.29
N ALA A 6 15.60 45.38 -12.23
CA ALA A 6 16.19 44.06 -12.46
C ALA A 6 17.67 44.13 -12.82
N VAL A 7 18.41 43.03 -12.58
CA VAL A 7 19.58 42.67 -13.38
C VAL A 7 19.61 41.17 -13.61
N LEU A 8 19.44 40.77 -14.87
CA LEU A 8 19.82 39.48 -15.42
C LEU A 8 21.35 39.33 -15.40
N ALA A 9 21.82 38.14 -15.09
CA ALA A 9 23.18 37.73 -15.47
C ALA A 9 23.11 36.37 -16.19
N LEU A 10 23.16 36.42 -17.52
CA LEU A 10 23.56 35.31 -18.38
C LEU A 10 25.05 35.03 -18.17
N ALA A 11 25.43 33.81 -17.89
CA ALA A 11 26.79 33.34 -18.06
C ALA A 11 26.79 32.18 -19.06
N ALA A 12 27.22 32.51 -20.28
CA ALA A 12 27.53 31.56 -21.33
C ALA A 12 28.81 30.78 -20.96
N PHE A 13 28.77 29.46 -20.98
CA PHE A 13 30.00 28.64 -20.99
C PHE A 13 30.27 28.15 -22.40
N SER A 14 31.40 28.64 -22.89
CA SER A 14 31.99 28.38 -24.20
C SER A 14 32.45 26.93 -24.31
N THR A 15 32.03 26.27 -25.37
CA THR A 15 32.50 24.96 -25.81
C THR A 15 33.92 25.04 -26.31
N CYS A 16 34.83 24.28 -25.72
CA CYS A 16 36.16 24.04 -26.30
C CYS A 16 36.13 22.68 -27.02
N LEU A 17 36.03 22.73 -28.36
CA LEU A 17 36.29 21.59 -29.23
C LEU A 17 37.79 21.32 -29.25
N LEU A 18 38.23 20.17 -28.77
CA LEU A 18 39.52 19.60 -29.14
C LEU A 18 39.27 18.33 -29.96
N THR A 19 39.43 18.47 -31.27
CA THR A 19 39.44 17.38 -32.23
C THR A 19 40.73 16.59 -32.13
N ALA A 20 40.67 15.36 -31.65
CA ALA A 20 41.72 14.38 -31.87
C ALA A 20 41.22 13.35 -32.90
N GLN A 21 41.63 13.56 -34.15
CA GLN A 21 41.53 12.57 -35.23
C GLN A 21 42.46 11.40 -34.95
N PHE A 22 41.93 10.26 -34.49
CA PHE A 22 42.60 8.97 -34.63
C PHE A 22 41.58 7.85 -34.68
N GLY A 23 41.45 7.20 -35.85
CA GLY A 23 41.12 5.79 -35.97
C GLY A 23 39.66 5.31 -35.68
N LEU A 24 38.64 6.13 -35.73
CA LEU A 24 37.27 5.78 -35.35
C LEU A 24 36.45 4.98 -36.40
N GLY A 25 36.92 4.86 -37.64
CA GLY A 25 36.18 4.11 -38.69
C GLY A 25 36.11 2.60 -38.45
N LYS A 26 37.18 1.97 -38.00
CA LYS A 26 37.24 0.49 -37.78
C LYS A 26 36.61 0.04 -36.48
N ILE A 27 36.35 0.94 -35.54
CA ILE A 27 35.65 0.60 -34.27
C ILE A 27 34.16 0.67 -34.48
N LYS A 28 33.65 1.56 -35.34
CA LYS A 28 32.21 1.67 -35.64
C LYS A 28 31.68 0.45 -36.34
N ASP A 29 32.43 -0.09 -37.34
CA ASP A 29 32.01 -1.32 -38.07
C ASP A 29 31.98 -2.57 -37.17
N LYS A 30 32.86 -2.66 -36.16
CA LYS A 30 32.83 -3.74 -35.17
C LYS A 30 31.72 -3.59 -34.13
N LEU A 31 31.33 -2.37 -33.77
CA LEU A 31 30.21 -2.10 -32.88
C LEU A 31 28.86 -2.37 -33.55
N ASP A 32 28.72 -2.01 -34.83
CA ASP A 32 27.49 -2.25 -35.58
C ASP A 32 27.27 -3.74 -35.95
N ALA A 33 28.36 -4.47 -36.21
CA ALA A 33 28.31 -5.93 -36.37
C ALA A 33 28.02 -6.70 -35.07
N GLY A 34 28.38 -6.12 -33.91
CA GLY A 34 28.04 -6.66 -32.58
C GLY A 34 26.57 -6.42 -32.17
N LYS A 35 25.99 -5.32 -32.61
CA LYS A 35 24.60 -4.95 -32.28
C LYS A 35 23.55 -5.85 -32.94
N SER A 36 23.84 -6.44 -34.13
CA SER A 36 22.87 -7.28 -34.83
C SER A 36 22.68 -8.67 -34.23
N LYS A 37 23.60 -9.15 -33.39
CA LYS A 37 23.50 -10.47 -32.71
C LYS A 37 23.10 -10.38 -31.22
N ALA A 38 23.05 -9.17 -30.64
CA ALA A 38 22.73 -8.98 -29.21
C ALA A 38 21.25 -8.63 -28.93
N LYS A 39 20.45 -8.37 -29.97
CA LYS A 39 19.05 -7.93 -29.83
C LYS A 39 18.15 -8.83 -28.98
N PRO A 40 18.20 -10.16 -29.02
CA PRO A 40 17.27 -10.97 -28.23
C PRO A 40 17.55 -10.95 -26.73
N VAL A 41 18.78 -10.65 -26.32
CA VAL A 41 19.16 -10.68 -24.88
C VAL A 41 18.91 -9.32 -24.23
N SER A 42 19.17 -8.20 -24.93
CA SER A 42 18.87 -6.86 -24.44
C SER A 42 17.35 -6.64 -24.27
N ASP A 43 16.56 -7.00 -25.30
CA ASP A 43 15.11 -6.88 -25.26
C ASP A 43 14.49 -7.76 -24.15
N ARG A 44 15.10 -8.91 -23.86
CA ARG A 44 14.64 -9.80 -22.79
C ARG A 44 15.04 -9.28 -21.40
N ALA A 45 16.22 -8.68 -21.27
CA ALA A 45 16.69 -8.04 -20.04
C ALA A 45 15.93 -6.74 -19.75
N GLU A 46 15.67 -5.92 -20.77
CA GLU A 46 14.85 -4.70 -20.66
C GLU A 46 13.41 -5.05 -20.26
N ARG A 47 12.79 -6.04 -20.92
CA ARG A 47 11.45 -6.53 -20.54
C ARG A 47 11.42 -7.15 -19.14
N ALA A 48 12.48 -7.84 -18.71
CA ALA A 48 12.58 -8.35 -17.35
C ALA A 48 12.74 -7.20 -16.33
N ALA A 49 13.52 -6.18 -16.65
CA ALA A 49 13.68 -4.99 -15.80
C ALA A 49 12.37 -4.19 -15.70
N GLU A 50 11.64 -4.00 -16.81
CA GLU A 50 10.32 -3.35 -16.83
C GLU A 50 9.28 -4.11 -16.00
N ASN A 51 9.33 -5.45 -15.99
CA ASN A 51 8.44 -6.29 -15.18
C ASN A 51 8.67 -6.15 -13.67
N PHE A 52 9.86 -5.68 -13.26
CA PHE A 52 10.23 -5.47 -11.85
C PHE A 52 10.23 -3.99 -11.44
N GLN A 53 9.92 -3.07 -12.35
CA GLN A 53 9.91 -1.65 -12.02
C GLN A 53 8.77 -1.33 -11.05
N GLU A 54 9.10 -0.66 -9.97
CA GLU A 54 8.11 -0.15 -9.01
C GLU A 54 7.21 0.90 -9.67
N TRP A 55 5.96 0.97 -9.21
CA TRP A 55 5.08 2.05 -9.63
C TRP A 55 5.64 3.39 -9.15
N THR A 56 5.56 4.40 -10.00
CA THR A 56 5.83 5.75 -9.57
C THR A 56 4.79 6.19 -8.53
N PRO A 57 5.09 7.18 -7.68
CA PRO A 57 4.11 7.69 -6.74
C PRO A 57 2.80 8.15 -7.39
N GLN A 58 2.88 8.68 -8.62
CA GLN A 58 1.70 9.08 -9.39
C GLN A 58 0.88 7.87 -9.86
N GLU A 59 1.53 6.86 -10.44
CA GLU A 59 0.86 5.60 -10.85
C GLU A 59 0.19 4.93 -9.65
N GLU A 60 0.88 4.88 -8.52
CA GLU A 60 0.36 4.31 -7.29
C GLU A 60 -0.89 5.05 -6.81
N GLN A 61 -0.87 6.39 -6.85
CA GLN A 61 -2.01 7.22 -6.50
C GLN A 61 -3.20 7.00 -7.45
N GLU A 62 -2.98 7.04 -8.76
CA GLU A 62 -4.04 6.89 -9.77
C GLU A 62 -4.67 5.49 -9.74
N ILE A 63 -3.86 4.43 -9.56
CA ILE A 63 -4.35 3.05 -9.42
C ILE A 63 -5.12 2.92 -8.10
N GLY A 64 -4.61 3.51 -7.03
CA GLY A 64 -5.26 3.53 -5.73
C GLY A 64 -6.63 4.20 -5.77
N GLU A 65 -6.75 5.37 -6.39
CA GLU A 65 -8.02 6.09 -6.57
C GLU A 65 -9.03 5.27 -7.37
N ALA A 66 -8.61 4.69 -8.50
CA ALA A 66 -9.47 3.86 -9.32
C ALA A 66 -9.94 2.59 -8.58
N THR A 67 -9.05 2.00 -7.76
CA THR A 67 -9.36 0.83 -6.93
C THR A 67 -10.31 1.20 -5.80
N ALA A 68 -10.07 2.32 -5.11
CA ALA A 68 -10.92 2.84 -4.04
C ALA A 68 -12.35 3.13 -4.56
N ALA A 69 -12.48 3.76 -5.72
CA ALA A 69 -13.78 4.02 -6.34
C ALA A 69 -14.56 2.72 -6.61
N LYS A 70 -13.89 1.64 -7.03
CA LYS A 70 -14.52 0.33 -7.22
C LYS A 70 -14.91 -0.32 -5.91
N MET A 71 -14.07 -0.26 -4.87
CA MET A 71 -14.39 -0.73 -3.52
C MET A 71 -15.65 -0.05 -2.99
N ILE A 72 -15.74 1.27 -3.14
CA ILE A 72 -16.91 2.06 -2.75
C ILE A 72 -18.16 1.62 -3.54
N ALA A 73 -18.02 1.40 -4.84
CA ALA A 73 -19.13 0.94 -5.67
C ALA A 73 -19.61 -0.48 -5.32
N MET A 74 -18.70 -1.35 -4.84
CA MET A 74 -19.03 -2.75 -4.48
C MET A 74 -19.69 -2.88 -3.12
N PHE A 75 -19.22 -2.12 -2.13
CA PHE A 75 -19.60 -2.31 -0.72
C PHE A 75 -20.42 -1.15 -0.14
N GLY A 76 -20.43 0.01 -0.79
CA GLY A 76 -20.88 1.24 -0.18
C GLY A 76 -19.88 1.79 0.86
N VAL A 77 -20.16 2.98 1.37
CA VAL A 77 -19.36 3.60 2.44
C VAL A 77 -20.26 4.18 3.51
N ILE A 78 -19.77 4.18 4.73
CA ILE A 78 -20.37 4.92 5.83
C ILE A 78 -19.95 6.38 5.71
N GLU A 79 -20.93 7.26 5.55
CA GLU A 79 -20.70 8.70 5.38
C GLU A 79 -20.94 9.52 6.66
N THR A 80 -21.19 8.87 7.81
CA THR A 80 -21.36 9.56 9.10
C THR A 80 -20.13 10.41 9.43
N PRO A 81 -20.20 11.76 9.35
CA PRO A 81 -19.00 12.61 9.38
C PRO A 81 -18.17 12.44 10.66
N ALA A 82 -18.84 12.26 11.80
CA ALA A 82 -18.18 12.09 13.09
C ALA A 82 -17.35 10.81 13.14
N LEU A 83 -17.93 9.68 12.68
CA LEU A 83 -17.27 8.38 12.67
C LEU A 83 -16.12 8.34 11.64
N VAL A 84 -16.35 8.85 10.43
CA VAL A 84 -15.31 8.94 9.38
C VAL A 84 -14.14 9.78 9.87
N ARG A 85 -14.42 10.96 10.45
CA ARG A 85 -13.37 11.80 11.04
C ARG A 85 -12.62 11.10 12.16
N TYR A 86 -13.31 10.38 13.03
CA TYR A 86 -12.72 9.64 14.12
C TYR A 86 -11.75 8.57 13.64
N VAL A 87 -12.17 7.72 12.71
CA VAL A 87 -11.32 6.67 12.13
C VAL A 87 -10.10 7.28 11.43
N ASN A 88 -10.28 8.39 10.69
CA ASN A 88 -9.14 9.10 10.08
C ASN A 88 -8.17 9.65 11.13
N LEU A 89 -8.64 10.22 12.23
CA LEU A 89 -7.76 10.74 13.29
C LEU A 89 -6.93 9.61 13.94
N VAL A 90 -7.54 8.47 14.22
CA VAL A 90 -6.84 7.30 14.75
C VAL A 90 -5.82 6.78 13.74
N GLY A 91 -6.23 6.60 12.48
CA GLY A 91 -5.35 6.13 11.43
C GLY A 91 -4.16 7.06 11.17
N GLN A 92 -4.40 8.38 11.11
CA GLN A 92 -3.33 9.38 10.94
C GLN A 92 -2.38 9.40 12.14
N ALA A 93 -2.89 9.24 13.37
CA ALA A 93 -2.05 9.17 14.57
C ALA A 93 -1.07 7.98 14.53
N VAL A 94 -1.44 6.88 13.89
CA VAL A 94 -0.55 5.73 13.68
C VAL A 94 0.33 5.92 12.45
N ALA A 95 -0.23 6.39 11.34
CA ALA A 95 0.46 6.53 10.06
C ALA A 95 1.65 7.51 10.08
N GLN A 96 1.65 8.50 11.00
CA GLN A 96 2.80 9.40 11.18
C GLN A 96 4.11 8.68 11.51
N TYR A 97 4.04 7.44 12.04
CA TYR A 97 5.19 6.61 12.38
C TYR A 97 5.56 5.62 11.26
N ALA A 98 4.84 5.62 10.14
CA ALA A 98 5.16 4.77 9.02
C ALA A 98 6.52 5.15 8.40
N PRO A 99 7.36 4.17 8.02
CA PRO A 99 8.66 4.44 7.39
C PRO A 99 8.52 5.22 6.08
N ARG A 100 7.44 4.98 5.34
CA ARG A 100 7.13 5.66 4.09
C ARG A 100 5.94 6.59 4.30
N GLN A 101 6.16 7.88 4.09
CA GLN A 101 5.13 8.89 4.18
C GLN A 101 4.42 9.05 2.83
N VAL A 102 3.13 8.75 2.81
CA VAL A 102 2.20 8.96 1.70
C VAL A 102 0.93 9.63 2.23
N PRO A 103 0.08 10.20 1.38
CA PRO A 103 -1.20 10.75 1.84
C PRO A 103 -2.16 9.63 2.28
N TYR A 104 -2.01 9.12 3.51
CA TYR A 104 -2.91 8.10 4.05
C TYR A 104 -4.34 8.63 4.19
N ARG A 105 -5.32 7.84 3.75
CA ARG A 105 -6.75 8.16 3.79
C ARG A 105 -7.51 6.93 4.26
N PHE A 106 -8.39 7.12 5.24
CA PHE A 106 -9.11 6.02 5.86
C PHE A 106 -10.60 6.14 5.58
N GLY A 107 -11.20 5.08 5.01
CA GLY A 107 -12.63 4.97 4.73
C GLY A 107 -13.25 3.81 5.50
N ILE A 108 -14.58 3.84 5.63
CA ILE A 108 -15.35 2.78 6.29
C ILE A 108 -16.30 2.18 5.25
N LEU A 109 -16.13 0.89 4.95
CA LEU A 109 -17.03 0.18 4.05
C LEU A 109 -18.30 -0.25 4.79
N ASP A 110 -19.46 -0.08 4.16
CA ASP A 110 -20.74 -0.60 4.66
C ASP A 110 -20.87 -2.07 4.22
N SER A 111 -20.23 -2.95 4.97
CA SER A 111 -20.11 -4.38 4.61
C SER A 111 -20.24 -5.27 5.85
N ASP A 112 -20.90 -6.40 5.66
CA ASP A 112 -21.02 -7.47 6.66
C ASP A 112 -19.76 -8.35 6.75
N ILE A 113 -18.79 -8.16 5.85
CA ILE A 113 -17.50 -8.85 5.90
C ILE A 113 -16.66 -8.24 7.00
N VAL A 114 -15.96 -9.05 7.78
CA VAL A 114 -14.95 -8.59 8.75
C VAL A 114 -13.63 -8.43 8.04
N GLY A 115 -13.05 -7.23 8.06
CA GLY A 115 -11.74 -7.00 7.45
C GLY A 115 -11.33 -5.53 7.33
N ALA A 116 -10.08 -5.35 6.94
CA ALA A 116 -9.54 -4.08 6.48
C ALA A 116 -8.74 -4.33 5.20
N PHE A 117 -8.48 -3.28 4.42
CA PHE A 117 -7.90 -3.40 3.08
C PHE A 117 -6.97 -2.24 2.79
N ALA A 118 -5.72 -2.55 2.51
CA ALA A 118 -4.71 -1.60 2.08
C ALA A 118 -4.67 -1.52 0.55
N LEU A 119 -4.87 -0.33 -0.01
CA LEU A 119 -4.77 -0.05 -1.43
C LEU A 119 -3.54 0.81 -1.75
N PRO A 120 -3.07 0.83 -3.00
CA PRO A 120 -1.99 1.72 -3.41
C PRO A 120 -2.30 3.19 -3.10
N GLY A 121 -1.26 4.03 -3.01
CA GLY A 121 -1.41 5.47 -2.83
C GLY A 121 -1.93 5.92 -1.46
N GLY A 122 -1.99 5.02 -0.47
CA GLY A 122 -2.36 5.37 0.90
C GLY A 122 -3.85 5.24 1.23
N PHE A 123 -4.66 4.62 0.36
CA PHE A 123 -6.07 4.38 0.66
C PHE A 123 -6.21 3.12 1.51
N ILE A 124 -6.85 3.26 2.65
CA ILE A 124 -7.11 2.17 3.60
C ILE A 124 -8.59 2.16 3.93
N PHE A 125 -9.21 1.01 3.79
CA PHE A 125 -10.60 0.80 4.21
C PHE A 125 -10.67 -0.19 5.36
N ILE A 126 -11.59 0.07 6.29
CA ILE A 126 -11.99 -0.88 7.31
C ILE A 126 -13.51 -1.09 7.20
N THR A 127 -13.98 -2.30 7.42
CA THR A 127 -15.42 -2.55 7.36
C THR A 127 -16.11 -2.12 8.66
N LYS A 128 -17.39 -1.72 8.54
CA LYS A 128 -18.26 -1.44 9.68
C LYS A 128 -18.28 -2.60 10.67
N THR A 129 -18.45 -3.82 10.16
CA THR A 129 -18.50 -5.04 10.99
C THR A 129 -17.19 -5.29 11.75
N ALA A 130 -16.04 -4.95 11.16
CA ALA A 130 -14.77 -5.03 11.89
C ALA A 130 -14.72 -4.03 13.06
N ILE A 131 -15.16 -2.77 12.83
CA ILE A 131 -15.22 -1.74 13.89
C ILE A 131 -16.19 -2.14 15.00
N GLU A 132 -17.37 -2.65 14.66
CA GLU A 132 -18.40 -3.10 15.61
C GLU A 132 -17.90 -4.27 16.48
N GLY A 133 -16.99 -5.09 15.98
CA GLY A 133 -16.32 -6.15 16.73
C GLY A 133 -15.25 -5.68 17.73
N MET A 134 -14.87 -4.40 17.69
CA MET A 134 -13.84 -3.84 18.57
C MET A 134 -14.45 -3.30 19.86
N THR A 135 -13.66 -3.27 20.94
CA THR A 135 -14.07 -2.78 22.26
C THR A 135 -13.37 -1.49 22.67
N ASN A 136 -12.26 -1.14 22.03
CA ASN A 136 -11.46 0.02 22.38
C ASN A 136 -10.67 0.57 21.19
N GLU A 137 -10.16 1.80 21.33
CA GLU A 137 -9.46 2.51 20.25
C GLU A 137 -8.09 1.92 19.95
N ALA A 138 -7.43 1.26 20.91
CA ALA A 138 -6.13 0.61 20.65
C ALA A 138 -6.28 -0.57 19.69
N GLN A 139 -7.43 -1.26 19.69
CA GLN A 139 -7.73 -2.31 18.71
C GLN A 139 -7.85 -1.73 17.30
N LEU A 140 -8.57 -0.61 17.16
CA LEU A 140 -8.67 0.11 15.89
C LEU A 140 -7.30 0.62 15.42
N ALA A 141 -6.52 1.20 16.33
CA ALA A 141 -5.16 1.68 16.02
C ALA A 141 -4.23 0.56 15.56
N GLY A 142 -4.29 -0.60 16.19
CA GLY A 142 -3.51 -1.78 15.82
C GLY A 142 -3.91 -2.33 14.46
N ALA A 143 -5.22 -2.47 14.20
CA ALA A 143 -5.73 -2.93 12.90
C ALA A 143 -5.37 -1.98 11.76
N LEU A 144 -5.57 -0.66 11.95
CA LEU A 144 -5.16 0.34 10.95
C LEU A 144 -3.64 0.40 10.78
N GLY A 145 -2.88 0.18 11.86
CA GLY A 145 -1.41 0.09 11.80
C GLY A 145 -0.93 -1.06 10.92
N HIS A 146 -1.55 -2.22 11.02
CA HIS A 146 -1.28 -3.36 10.14
C HIS A 146 -1.45 -2.98 8.66
N GLU A 147 -2.56 -2.32 8.31
CA GLU A 147 -2.83 -1.88 6.93
C GLU A 147 -1.87 -0.77 6.47
N VAL A 148 -1.49 0.13 7.37
CA VAL A 148 -0.48 1.17 7.08
C VAL A 148 0.87 0.53 6.70
N VAL A 149 1.26 -0.58 7.35
CA VAL A 149 2.48 -1.31 6.96
C VAL A 149 2.36 -1.89 5.56
N HIS A 150 1.22 -2.50 5.23
CA HIS A 150 1.00 -3.04 3.88
C HIS A 150 1.16 -1.99 2.78
N VAL A 151 0.65 -0.78 3.00
CA VAL A 151 0.85 0.37 2.09
C VAL A 151 2.30 0.83 2.10
N SER A 152 2.87 1.04 3.28
CA SER A 152 4.22 1.58 3.45
C SER A 152 5.28 0.70 2.77
N GLU A 153 5.12 -0.60 2.84
CA GLU A 153 6.05 -1.59 2.29
C GLU A 153 5.60 -2.14 0.93
N ARG A 154 4.52 -1.59 0.37
CA ARG A 154 4.02 -1.96 -0.98
C ARG A 154 3.80 -3.46 -1.15
N HIS A 155 3.32 -4.16 -0.10
CA HIS A 155 3.25 -5.60 -0.08
C HIS A 155 2.41 -6.17 -1.22
N LEU A 156 1.24 -5.60 -1.47
CA LEU A 156 0.33 -6.08 -2.50
C LEU A 156 0.83 -5.68 -3.91
N GLU A 157 1.40 -4.48 -4.06
CA GLU A 157 2.04 -4.06 -5.31
C GLU A 157 3.15 -5.03 -5.71
N ALA A 158 4.06 -5.34 -4.78
CA ALA A 158 5.18 -6.27 -5.02
C ALA A 158 4.68 -7.67 -5.41
N ALA A 159 3.61 -8.14 -4.77
CA ALA A 159 3.03 -9.44 -5.05
C ALA A 159 2.37 -9.51 -6.44
N ILE A 160 1.67 -8.44 -6.85
CA ILE A 160 1.08 -8.31 -8.19
C ILE A 160 2.18 -8.24 -9.26
N ARG A 161 3.23 -7.47 -9.02
CA ARG A 161 4.38 -7.38 -9.94
C ARG A 161 5.06 -8.73 -10.16
N GLY A 162 5.18 -9.53 -9.11
CA GLY A 162 5.77 -10.87 -9.20
C GLY A 162 4.99 -11.86 -10.08
N LYS A 163 3.70 -11.61 -10.33
CA LYS A 163 2.82 -12.44 -11.17
C LYS A 163 2.68 -11.97 -12.62
N LYS A 164 3.30 -10.86 -13.01
CA LYS A 164 3.16 -10.28 -14.35
C LYS A 164 3.60 -11.25 -15.45
N ASN A 165 2.73 -11.42 -16.43
CA ASN A 165 3.03 -12.09 -17.70
C ASN A 165 3.34 -11.07 -18.81
N SER A 166 3.81 -11.54 -19.96
CA SER A 166 4.22 -10.72 -21.11
C SER A 166 3.12 -9.77 -21.67
N ALA A 167 1.85 -10.12 -21.49
CA ALA A 167 0.73 -9.28 -21.96
C ALA A 167 0.59 -7.99 -21.13
N TRP A 168 0.85 -8.08 -19.83
CA TRP A 168 0.86 -6.92 -18.92
C TRP A 168 1.97 -5.94 -19.25
N ALA A 169 3.18 -6.44 -19.52
CA ALA A 169 4.33 -5.63 -19.88
C ALA A 169 4.10 -4.82 -21.16
N ALA A 170 3.46 -5.40 -22.17
CA ALA A 170 3.16 -4.70 -23.42
C ALA A 170 2.11 -3.58 -23.25
N GLU A 171 1.10 -3.78 -22.41
CA GLU A 171 0.10 -2.73 -22.12
C GLU A 171 0.70 -1.60 -21.26
N GLU A 172 1.57 -1.92 -20.33
CA GLU A 172 2.26 -0.95 -19.47
C GLU A 172 3.21 -0.05 -20.28
N ALA A 173 3.97 -0.63 -21.22
CA ALA A 173 4.82 0.14 -22.12
C ALA A 173 4.04 1.13 -23.00
N LYS A 174 2.84 0.76 -23.45
CA LYS A 174 1.95 1.67 -24.18
C LYS A 174 1.37 2.79 -23.31
N ALA A 175 1.04 2.48 -22.06
CA ALA A 175 0.50 3.47 -21.14
C ALA A 175 1.56 4.49 -20.69
N LYS A 176 2.81 4.06 -20.47
CA LYS A 176 3.95 4.93 -20.10
C LYS A 176 4.39 5.87 -21.22
N ALA A 177 4.01 5.62 -22.47
CA ALA A 177 4.24 6.55 -23.58
C ALA A 177 3.31 7.78 -23.54
N SER A 178 2.30 7.81 -22.66
CA SER A 178 1.37 8.92 -22.44
C SER A 178 1.69 9.61 -21.11
N SER A 179 1.64 10.94 -21.07
CA SER A 179 1.86 11.74 -19.86
C SER A 179 0.77 11.58 -18.79
N THR A 180 -0.33 10.93 -19.14
CA THR A 180 -1.46 10.58 -18.25
C THR A 180 -1.87 9.15 -18.54
N LEU A 181 -2.12 8.35 -17.50
CA LEU A 181 -2.60 6.99 -17.68
C LEU A 181 -4.01 7.02 -18.30
N ALA A 182 -4.19 6.29 -19.37
CA ALA A 182 -5.51 6.22 -20.05
C ALA A 182 -6.55 5.61 -19.08
N PRO A 183 -7.80 6.14 -19.06
CA PRO A 183 -8.85 5.66 -18.17
C PRO A 183 -9.10 4.15 -18.26
N ASP A 184 -9.05 3.57 -19.47
CA ASP A 184 -9.20 2.12 -19.66
C ASP A 184 -8.04 1.31 -19.06
N TYR A 185 -6.84 1.86 -19.09
CA TYR A 185 -5.70 1.24 -18.45
C TYR A 185 -5.84 1.25 -16.90
N LEU A 186 -6.22 2.39 -16.32
CA LEU A 186 -6.49 2.50 -14.89
C LEU A 186 -7.60 1.55 -14.44
N LYS A 187 -8.69 1.45 -15.23
CA LYS A 187 -9.79 0.54 -14.96
C LYS A 187 -9.30 -0.91 -14.90
N LYS A 188 -8.55 -1.36 -15.91
CA LYS A 188 -7.98 -2.72 -15.98
C LYS A 188 -7.01 -2.99 -14.82
N LYS A 189 -6.18 -2.01 -14.46
CA LYS A 189 -5.26 -2.11 -13.32
C LYS A 189 -6.00 -2.24 -12.00
N ALA A 190 -7.01 -1.43 -11.78
CA ALA A 190 -7.86 -1.51 -10.59
C ALA A 190 -8.60 -2.85 -10.50
N ASP A 191 -9.13 -3.37 -11.61
CA ASP A 191 -9.79 -4.70 -11.65
C ASP A 191 -8.83 -5.81 -11.27
N ALA A 192 -7.64 -5.80 -11.87
CA ALA A 192 -6.62 -6.80 -11.57
C ALA A 192 -6.10 -6.68 -10.13
N PHE A 193 -5.94 -5.46 -9.61
CA PHE A 193 -5.56 -5.24 -8.23
C PHE A 193 -6.61 -5.81 -7.26
N LEU A 194 -7.88 -5.51 -7.48
CA LEU A 194 -8.98 -6.06 -6.66
C LEU A 194 -9.03 -7.58 -6.73
N GLN A 195 -8.92 -8.15 -7.94
CA GLN A 195 -8.91 -9.60 -8.09
C GLN A 195 -7.76 -10.25 -7.31
N GLU A 196 -6.56 -9.67 -7.35
CA GLU A 196 -5.42 -10.18 -6.58
C GLU A 196 -5.61 -9.95 -5.07
N MET A 197 -6.06 -8.78 -4.65
CA MET A 197 -6.30 -8.48 -3.24
C MET A 197 -7.29 -9.45 -2.60
N PHE A 198 -8.34 -9.85 -3.33
CA PHE A 198 -9.34 -10.79 -2.81
C PHE A 198 -8.94 -12.26 -2.92
N ASN A 199 -7.97 -12.62 -3.76
CA ASN A 199 -7.61 -14.01 -4.03
C ASN A 199 -6.19 -14.38 -3.59
N MET A 200 -5.35 -13.41 -3.22
CA MET A 200 -3.96 -13.66 -2.90
C MET A 200 -3.72 -13.63 -1.39
N ARG A 201 -3.08 -14.68 -0.91
CA ARG A 201 -2.49 -14.71 0.42
C ARG A 201 -1.07 -14.16 0.35
N LEU A 202 -0.76 -13.18 1.14
CA LEU A 202 0.60 -12.69 1.31
C LEU A 202 1.45 -13.73 2.06
N SER A 203 2.77 -13.67 1.90
CA SER A 203 3.67 -14.55 2.62
C SER A 203 3.61 -14.27 4.14
N ARG A 204 3.86 -15.31 4.94
CA ARG A 204 3.79 -15.23 6.41
C ARG A 204 4.69 -14.12 6.96
N ASP A 205 5.92 -14.00 6.47
CA ASP A 205 6.87 -12.98 6.91
C ASP A 205 6.37 -11.54 6.69
N LYS A 206 5.60 -11.29 5.62
CA LYS A 206 4.95 -10.00 5.39
C LYS A 206 3.81 -9.74 6.39
N GLU A 207 3.01 -10.76 6.65
CA GLU A 207 1.91 -10.67 7.61
C GLU A 207 2.43 -10.49 9.05
N ASP A 208 3.37 -11.33 9.46
CA ASP A 208 4.04 -11.27 10.76
C ASP A 208 4.72 -9.90 10.95
N GLY A 209 5.41 -9.42 9.91
CA GLY A 209 6.01 -8.10 9.90
C GLY A 209 4.99 -6.96 9.98
N SER A 210 3.82 -7.11 9.37
CA SER A 210 2.75 -6.10 9.44
C SER A 210 2.11 -6.08 10.83
N ASP A 211 1.91 -7.22 11.45
CA ASP A 211 1.43 -7.33 12.83
C ASP A 211 2.41 -6.68 13.82
N GLU A 212 3.70 -7.01 13.71
CA GLU A 212 4.74 -6.44 14.59
C GLU A 212 4.86 -4.93 14.43
N ARG A 213 5.14 -4.45 13.21
CA ARG A 213 5.38 -3.02 12.96
C ARG A 213 4.14 -2.18 13.17
N GLY A 214 2.95 -2.68 12.78
CA GLY A 214 1.68 -2.02 13.04
C GLY A 214 1.42 -1.84 14.53
N THR A 215 1.68 -2.87 15.33
CA THR A 215 1.61 -2.81 16.79
C THR A 215 2.58 -1.80 17.39
N LEU A 216 3.84 -1.78 16.91
CA LEU A 216 4.85 -0.84 17.38
C LEU A 216 4.50 0.60 17.01
N MET A 217 3.98 0.86 15.82
CA MET A 217 3.51 2.20 15.42
C MET A 217 2.32 2.66 16.27
N ALA A 218 1.36 1.78 16.56
CA ALA A 218 0.27 2.10 17.48
C ALA A 218 0.78 2.43 18.88
N ALA A 219 1.77 1.69 19.38
CA ALA A 219 2.41 1.98 20.66
C ALA A 219 3.16 3.32 20.67
N GLN A 220 3.86 3.67 19.59
CA GLN A 220 4.51 4.97 19.41
C GLN A 220 3.50 6.11 19.39
N ALA A 221 2.30 5.87 18.84
CA ALA A 221 1.18 6.81 18.87
C ALA A 221 0.51 6.94 20.26
N GLY A 222 1.01 6.18 21.27
CA GLY A 222 0.54 6.21 22.64
C GLY A 222 -0.59 5.23 22.97
N TYR A 223 -0.94 4.33 22.05
CA TYR A 223 -1.91 3.27 22.30
C TYR A 223 -1.30 2.07 23.02
N SER A 224 -2.16 1.24 23.63
CA SER A 224 -1.73 -0.06 24.16
C SER A 224 -1.17 -0.94 23.04
N ALA A 225 0.04 -1.46 23.20
CA ALA A 225 0.60 -2.44 22.28
C ALA A 225 -0.22 -3.75 22.21
N GLY A 226 -1.05 -4.02 23.23
CA GLY A 226 -1.96 -5.17 23.23
C GLY A 226 -3.15 -5.06 22.30
N GLY A 227 -3.43 -3.87 21.73
CA GLY A 227 -4.68 -3.62 21.01
C GLY A 227 -4.93 -4.59 19.85
N LEU A 228 -3.97 -4.77 18.94
CA LEU A 228 -4.13 -5.73 17.82
C LEU A 228 -4.25 -7.17 18.34
N LEU A 229 -3.44 -7.57 19.32
CA LEU A 229 -3.48 -8.90 19.89
C LEU A 229 -4.85 -9.22 20.53
N GLU A 230 -5.40 -8.27 21.29
CA GLU A 230 -6.75 -8.39 21.87
C GLU A 230 -7.82 -8.54 20.78
N PHE A 231 -7.71 -7.76 19.71
CA PHE A 231 -8.64 -7.85 18.58
C PHE A 231 -8.52 -9.20 17.87
N LEU A 232 -7.33 -9.73 17.64
CA LEU A 232 -7.12 -11.06 17.05
C LEU A 232 -7.76 -12.16 17.92
N HIS A 233 -7.66 -12.10 19.24
CA HIS A 233 -8.37 -13.02 20.14
C HIS A 233 -9.89 -12.93 20.01
N THR A 234 -10.42 -11.72 19.90
CA THR A 234 -11.87 -11.52 19.68
C THR A 234 -12.29 -12.13 18.34
N LEU A 235 -11.54 -11.86 17.28
CA LEU A 235 -11.84 -12.41 15.95
C LEU A 235 -11.76 -13.93 15.92
N GLN A 236 -10.79 -14.54 16.60
CA GLN A 236 -10.66 -15.98 16.75
C GLN A 236 -11.91 -16.61 17.38
N GLN A 237 -12.36 -16.05 18.51
CA GLN A 237 -13.53 -16.54 19.21
C GLN A 237 -14.83 -16.39 18.40
N VAL A 238 -14.98 -15.25 17.72
CA VAL A 238 -16.19 -14.95 16.95
C VAL A 238 -16.22 -15.76 15.65
N SER A 239 -15.10 -15.94 14.97
CA SER A 239 -15.00 -16.71 13.72
C SER A 239 -15.23 -18.21 13.90
N ALA A 240 -15.00 -18.75 15.09
CA ALA A 240 -15.23 -20.16 15.40
C ALA A 240 -16.71 -20.56 15.34
N LYS A 241 -17.64 -19.59 15.40
CA LYS A 241 -19.07 -19.85 15.35
C LYS A 241 -19.52 -20.09 13.90
N PRO A 242 -20.28 -21.16 13.62
CA PRO A 242 -20.72 -21.52 12.27
C PRO A 242 -21.44 -20.39 11.52
N GLU A 243 -22.28 -19.62 12.22
CA GLU A 243 -23.04 -18.50 11.65
C GLU A 243 -22.16 -17.36 11.13
N ASN A 244 -20.93 -17.24 11.61
CA ASN A 244 -20.01 -16.16 11.25
C ASN A 244 -19.04 -16.53 10.13
N GLN A 245 -18.98 -17.78 9.69
CA GLN A 245 -17.99 -18.25 8.70
C GLN A 245 -17.99 -17.41 7.41
N ARG A 246 -19.17 -16.98 6.94
CA ARG A 246 -19.27 -16.14 5.75
C ARG A 246 -18.64 -14.77 5.96
N ALA A 247 -18.84 -14.13 7.10
CA ALA A 247 -18.30 -12.81 7.41
C ALA A 247 -16.76 -12.83 7.50
N PHE A 248 -16.18 -13.94 7.94
CA PHE A 248 -14.73 -14.11 8.10
C PHE A 248 -14.04 -14.76 6.90
N GLY A 249 -14.78 -15.26 5.92
CA GLY A 249 -14.23 -16.04 4.80
C GLY A 249 -13.13 -15.31 4.05
N GLN A 250 -13.31 -14.01 3.78
CA GLN A 250 -12.32 -13.19 3.11
C GLN A 250 -11.04 -13.05 3.94
N LEU A 251 -11.15 -12.68 5.20
CA LEU A 251 -10.03 -12.48 6.11
C LEU A 251 -9.19 -13.75 6.25
N LEU A 252 -9.85 -14.90 6.47
CA LEU A 252 -9.18 -16.19 6.63
C LEU A 252 -8.55 -16.73 5.35
N SER A 253 -9.03 -16.30 4.17
CA SER A 253 -8.45 -16.73 2.89
C SER A 253 -7.19 -15.93 2.51
N THR A 254 -7.08 -14.69 2.96
CA THR A 254 -5.98 -13.77 2.59
C THR A 254 -4.89 -13.66 3.64
N HIS A 255 -5.19 -13.93 4.90
CA HIS A 255 -4.24 -13.83 6.02
C HIS A 255 -3.94 -15.21 6.65
N PRO A 256 -2.85 -15.36 7.43
CA PRO A 256 -2.60 -16.52 8.28
C PRO A 256 -3.72 -16.71 9.31
N SER A 257 -3.80 -17.91 9.89
CA SER A 257 -4.79 -18.18 10.95
C SER A 257 -4.58 -17.28 12.17
N PHE A 258 -5.65 -17.03 12.92
CA PHE A 258 -5.55 -16.25 14.15
C PHE A 258 -4.58 -16.88 15.15
N ASP A 259 -4.54 -18.22 15.25
CA ASP A 259 -3.59 -18.94 16.12
C ASP A 259 -2.13 -18.59 15.79
N GLU A 260 -1.78 -18.58 14.49
CA GLU A 260 -0.44 -18.26 14.03
C GLU A 260 -0.08 -16.80 14.33
N ARG A 261 -0.97 -15.86 14.02
CA ARG A 261 -0.78 -14.42 14.27
C ARG A 261 -0.66 -14.12 15.77
N ILE A 262 -1.54 -14.72 16.60
CA ILE A 262 -1.50 -14.58 18.06
C ILE A 262 -0.19 -15.13 18.65
N ALA A 263 0.20 -16.34 18.22
CA ALA A 263 1.46 -16.95 18.68
C ALA A 263 2.70 -16.11 18.33
N HIS A 264 2.70 -15.48 17.14
CA HIS A 264 3.78 -14.57 16.74
C HIS A 264 3.77 -13.26 17.54
N LEU A 265 2.61 -12.62 17.70
CA LEU A 265 2.50 -11.27 18.24
C LEU A 265 2.59 -11.23 19.78
N ALA A 266 2.11 -12.26 20.49
CA ALA A 266 2.07 -12.29 21.95
C ALA A 266 3.44 -12.04 22.63
N PRO A 267 4.56 -12.66 22.23
CA PRO A 267 5.87 -12.40 22.84
C PRO A 267 6.39 -10.99 22.54
N ILE A 268 5.98 -10.37 21.42
CA ILE A 268 6.34 -9.00 21.03
C ILE A 268 5.62 -8.00 21.95
N VAL A 269 4.32 -8.19 22.12
CA VAL A 269 3.50 -7.38 23.04
C VAL A 269 3.99 -7.49 24.48
N ALA A 270 4.35 -8.69 24.93
CA ALA A 270 4.86 -8.90 26.28
C ALA A 270 6.19 -8.16 26.57
N LYS A 271 7.01 -7.94 25.53
CA LYS A 271 8.27 -7.18 25.60
C LYS A 271 8.09 -5.68 25.39
N SER A 272 6.96 -5.26 24.83
CA SER A 272 6.67 -3.85 24.56
C SER A 272 6.46 -3.07 25.84
N ALA A 273 6.72 -1.75 25.79
CA ALA A 273 6.55 -0.87 26.95
C ALA A 273 5.11 -0.94 27.48
N LYS A 274 4.97 -1.18 28.78
CA LYS A 274 3.68 -1.12 29.46
C LYS A 274 3.24 0.33 29.62
N GLY A 275 1.95 0.64 29.39
CA GLY A 275 1.41 1.96 29.73
C GLY A 275 0.68 2.72 28.61
N GLY A 276 0.57 2.15 27.42
CA GLY A 276 -0.27 2.74 26.34
C GLY A 276 -1.76 2.72 26.70
N LYS A 277 -2.53 3.61 26.06
CA LYS A 277 -3.95 3.83 26.36
C LYS A 277 -4.85 2.94 25.48
N THR A 278 -5.90 2.38 26.05
CA THR A 278 -6.96 1.67 25.30
C THR A 278 -8.03 2.62 24.79
N LEU A 279 -8.35 3.68 25.56
CA LEU A 279 -9.32 4.74 25.24
C LEU A 279 -10.73 4.18 24.93
N GLU A 280 -11.17 3.21 25.70
CA GLU A 280 -12.45 2.49 25.54
C GLU A 280 -13.67 3.43 25.56
N ALA A 281 -13.74 4.38 26.51
CA ALA A 281 -14.87 5.29 26.61
C ALA A 281 -14.98 6.22 25.38
N ARG A 282 -13.83 6.68 24.84
CA ARG A 282 -13.76 7.49 23.62
C ARG A 282 -14.22 6.71 22.41
N PHE A 283 -13.75 5.48 22.28
CA PHE A 283 -14.15 4.56 21.20
C PHE A 283 -15.67 4.33 21.21
N ARG A 284 -16.23 3.91 22.35
CA ARG A 284 -17.67 3.67 22.47
C ARG A 284 -18.53 4.90 22.16
N GLY A 285 -18.04 6.09 22.51
CA GLY A 285 -18.75 7.35 22.20
C GLY A 285 -18.69 7.74 20.73
N ALA A 286 -17.70 7.26 19.98
CA ALA A 286 -17.53 7.55 18.57
C ALA A 286 -18.24 6.56 17.64
N VAL A 287 -18.37 5.30 18.07
CA VAL A 287 -18.92 4.18 17.25
C VAL A 287 -20.44 4.00 17.45
N LYS A 288 -21.00 4.56 18.53
CA LYS A 288 -22.46 4.59 18.76
C LYS A 288 -23.12 5.72 17.98
#